data_aebc451dc722128ad7fd1078274e1298
#
_entry.id   aebc451dc722128ad7fd1078274e1298
#
_cell.length_a   1.000
_cell.length_b   1.000
_cell.length_c   1.000
_cell.angle_alpha   90.00
_cell.angle_beta   90.00
_cell.angle_gamma   90.00
#
_symmetry.space_group_name_H-M   'P 1'
#
loop_
_entity.id
_entity.type
_entity.pdbx_description
1 polymer ?
#
loop_
_entity_poly.entity_id
_entity_poly.type
_entity_poly.pdbx_seq_one_letter_code
_entity_poly.pdbx_strand_id
1 'polypeptide(L)'
;MLRSCSAGSEATGSPARLAGWLESIGLKPGHRWALLAGLGEFGGGILTLLGLGGPIGPIITLAPMAMAVGTVHGGKPIWVTSGGAELPVTNMAIATALALAGPGRYSLDYVFDMEVPRAITMITIGATCAGVAVGLAAAYTHNKQPTEEAGAELQGGTEAAGPGGQET
;
A
#
# COMPACT_ATOMS: atom_id res chain seq x y z
N MET A 1 30.92 25.26 -23.20
CA MET A 1 29.50 25.08 -22.85
C MET A 1 29.40 24.01 -21.79
N LEU A 2 29.51 24.41 -20.51
CA LEU A 2 29.43 23.55 -19.34
C LEU A 2 27.92 23.37 -18.99
N ARG A 3 27.35 22.20 -19.24
CA ARG A 3 26.03 21.84 -18.71
C ARG A 3 26.20 21.56 -17.22
N SER A 4 25.63 22.46 -16.44
CA SER A 4 25.48 22.31 -15.00
C SER A 4 24.61 21.08 -14.73
N CYS A 5 25.20 19.97 -14.30
CA CYS A 5 24.49 18.88 -13.63
C CYS A 5 24.14 19.35 -12.24
N SER A 6 23.00 19.99 -12.09
CA SER A 6 22.35 20.15 -10.79
C SER A 6 21.74 18.80 -10.40
N ALA A 7 22.57 17.91 -9.89
CA ALA A 7 22.11 16.77 -9.14
C ALA A 7 21.66 17.29 -7.77
N GLY A 8 20.39 17.74 -7.71
CA GLY A 8 19.73 17.97 -6.45
C GLY A 8 19.79 16.68 -5.64
N SER A 9 20.42 16.73 -4.48
CA SER A 9 20.38 15.67 -3.47
C SER A 9 18.95 15.57 -2.95
N GLU A 10 18.09 14.90 -3.71
CA GLU A 10 16.75 14.54 -3.23
C GLU A 10 16.94 13.49 -2.12
N ALA A 11 16.66 13.93 -0.90
CA ALA A 11 16.72 13.09 0.28
C ALA A 11 16.00 11.76 0.01
N THR A 12 16.69 10.66 0.32
CA THR A 12 16.27 9.27 0.07
C THR A 12 15.00 8.88 0.86
N GLY A 13 14.00 9.68 0.91
CA GLY A 13 12.77 9.49 1.68
C GLY A 13 11.75 10.59 1.46
N SER A 14 11.86 11.36 0.38
CA SER A 14 10.91 12.45 0.16
C SER A 14 9.51 11.90 -0.13
N PRO A 15 8.44 12.51 0.41
CA PRO A 15 7.04 12.13 0.13
C PRO A 15 6.72 12.11 -1.38
N ALA A 16 7.39 12.95 -2.16
CA ALA A 16 7.22 13.02 -3.61
C ALA A 16 7.72 11.74 -4.31
N ARG A 17 8.82 11.14 -3.84
CA ARG A 17 9.33 9.87 -4.40
C ARG A 17 8.39 8.71 -4.08
N LEU A 18 7.86 8.66 -2.85
CA LEU A 18 6.86 7.67 -2.47
C LEU A 18 5.59 7.82 -3.32
N ALA A 19 5.13 9.05 -3.52
CA ALA A 19 3.96 9.31 -4.36
C ALA A 19 4.20 8.85 -5.81
N GLY A 20 5.34 9.20 -6.42
CA GLY A 20 5.69 8.75 -7.77
C GLY A 20 5.78 7.23 -7.88
N TRP A 21 6.36 6.56 -6.87
CA TRP A 21 6.44 5.11 -6.84
C TRP A 21 5.04 4.47 -6.71
N LEU A 22 4.16 5.03 -5.86
CA LEU A 22 2.77 4.55 -5.75
C LEU A 22 2.00 4.71 -7.07
N GLU A 23 2.24 5.80 -7.81
CA GLU A 23 1.64 5.98 -9.15
C GLU A 23 2.13 4.95 -10.15
N SER A 24 3.41 4.54 -10.07
CA SER A 24 3.96 3.53 -10.96
C SER A 24 3.37 2.14 -10.77
N ILE A 25 2.79 1.84 -9.59
CA ILE A 25 2.08 0.60 -9.30
C ILE A 25 0.54 0.74 -9.42
N GLY A 26 0.06 1.83 -10.03
CA GLY A 26 -1.36 2.03 -10.35
C GLY A 26 -2.18 2.78 -9.29
N LEU A 27 -1.58 3.21 -8.18
CA LEU A 27 -2.26 3.96 -7.11
C LEU A 27 -2.27 5.46 -7.42
N LYS A 28 -3.19 5.90 -8.26
CA LYS A 28 -3.34 7.31 -8.69
C LYS A 28 -4.49 8.00 -7.96
N PRO A 29 -4.31 9.25 -7.50
CA PRO A 29 -3.06 10.03 -7.43
C PRO A 29 -2.17 9.59 -6.26
N GLY A 30 -0.89 9.38 -6.50
CA GLY A 30 0.06 8.78 -5.55
C GLY A 30 0.22 9.55 -4.24
N HIS A 31 0.11 10.88 -4.27
CA HIS A 31 0.24 11.69 -3.05
C HIS A 31 -0.88 11.43 -2.03
N ARG A 32 -2.11 11.12 -2.48
CA ARG A 32 -3.22 10.76 -1.57
C ARG A 32 -2.97 9.41 -0.91
N TRP A 33 -2.50 8.44 -1.67
CA TRP A 33 -2.15 7.12 -1.15
C TRP A 33 -0.96 7.17 -0.22
N ALA A 34 0.07 7.97 -0.53
CA ALA A 34 1.20 8.21 0.35
C ALA A 34 0.77 8.85 1.68
N LEU A 35 -0.13 9.84 1.62
CA LEU A 35 -0.67 10.49 2.81
C LEU A 35 -1.50 9.53 3.65
N LEU A 36 -2.38 8.75 3.03
CA LEU A 36 -3.20 7.76 3.74
C LEU A 36 -2.34 6.68 4.41
N ALA A 37 -1.30 6.18 3.72
CA ALA A 37 -0.35 5.23 4.29
C ALA A 37 0.40 5.84 5.49
N GLY A 38 0.97 7.04 5.32
CA GLY A 38 1.68 7.73 6.40
C GLY A 38 0.80 8.05 7.60
N LEU A 39 -0.42 8.55 7.38
CA LEU A 39 -1.38 8.80 8.46
C LEU A 39 -1.83 7.50 9.14
N GLY A 40 -2.02 6.43 8.37
CA GLY A 40 -2.38 5.11 8.91
C GLY A 40 -1.29 4.53 9.79
N GLU A 41 -0.05 4.55 9.33
CA GLU A 41 1.08 4.02 10.09
C GLU A 41 1.43 4.90 11.31
N PHE A 42 1.62 6.20 11.08
CA PHE A 42 2.04 7.10 12.13
C PHE A 42 0.90 7.36 13.13
N GLY A 43 -0.30 7.67 12.66
CA GLY A 43 -1.47 7.91 13.50
C GLY A 43 -1.90 6.65 14.24
N GLY A 44 -1.99 5.52 13.55
CA GLY A 44 -2.30 4.23 14.16
C GLY A 44 -1.23 3.79 15.17
N GLY A 45 0.05 4.04 14.87
CA GLY A 45 1.16 3.77 15.78
C GLY A 45 1.09 4.61 17.05
N ILE A 46 0.81 5.92 16.96
CA ILE A 46 0.63 6.80 18.13
C ILE A 46 -0.57 6.35 18.96
N LEU A 47 -1.72 6.07 18.34
CA LEU A 47 -2.91 5.59 19.06
C LEU A 47 -2.61 4.28 19.81
N THR A 48 -1.90 3.37 19.16
CA THR A 48 -1.48 2.09 19.76
C THR A 48 -0.51 2.30 20.93
N LEU A 49 0.49 3.17 20.77
CA LEU A 49 1.49 3.47 21.78
C LEU A 49 0.87 4.08 23.04
N LEU A 50 -0.06 5.01 22.85
CA LEU A 50 -0.77 5.67 23.94
C LEU A 50 -1.89 4.80 24.52
N GLY A 51 -2.28 3.72 23.84
CA GLY A 51 -3.45 2.93 24.20
C GLY A 51 -4.72 3.78 24.15
N LEU A 52 -4.88 4.59 23.12
CA LEU A 52 -6.00 5.50 22.93
C LEU A 52 -6.91 5.03 21.81
N GLY A 53 -8.22 5.04 22.06
CA GLY A 53 -9.21 4.61 21.06
C GLY A 53 -9.37 3.09 20.96
N GLY A 54 -9.01 2.33 21.98
CA GLY A 54 -9.16 0.88 22.04
C GLY A 54 -8.42 0.17 20.92
N PRO A 55 -9.10 -0.67 20.10
CA PRO A 55 -8.48 -1.41 19.01
C PRO A 55 -8.28 -0.61 17.72
N ILE A 56 -8.70 0.66 17.66
CA ILE A 56 -8.70 1.48 16.43
C ILE A 56 -7.28 1.66 15.89
N GLY A 57 -6.32 2.01 16.74
CA GLY A 57 -4.92 2.20 16.35
C GLY A 57 -4.35 0.98 15.63
N PRO A 58 -4.33 -0.20 16.28
CA PRO A 58 -3.88 -1.43 15.64
C PRO A 58 -4.63 -1.78 14.36
N ILE A 59 -5.96 -1.59 14.28
CA ILE A 59 -6.75 -1.90 13.09
C ILE A 59 -6.34 -1.01 11.91
N ILE A 60 -6.12 0.29 12.14
CA ILE A 60 -5.72 1.22 11.07
C ILE A 60 -4.36 0.85 10.48
N THR A 61 -3.41 0.40 11.31
CA THR A 61 -2.07 0.00 10.83
C THR A 61 -2.09 -1.25 9.95
N LEU A 62 -3.15 -2.06 10.00
CA LEU A 62 -3.28 -3.23 9.11
C LEU A 62 -3.41 -2.86 7.63
N ALA A 63 -4.05 -1.72 7.30
CA ALA A 63 -4.29 -1.33 5.91
C ALA A 63 -3.00 -1.15 5.08
N PRO A 64 -2.03 -0.30 5.47
CA PRO A 64 -0.80 -0.13 4.72
C PRO A 64 0.04 -1.41 4.68
N MET A 65 0.03 -2.22 5.74
CA MET A 65 0.73 -3.51 5.76
C MET A 65 0.12 -4.51 4.78
N ALA A 66 -1.21 -4.63 4.74
CA ALA A 66 -1.91 -5.49 3.79
C ALA A 66 -1.67 -5.03 2.34
N MET A 67 -1.68 -3.71 2.10
CA MET A 67 -1.34 -3.14 0.79
C MET A 67 0.09 -3.49 0.39
N ALA A 68 1.07 -3.37 1.29
CA ALA A 68 2.45 -3.72 1.02
C ALA A 68 2.61 -5.21 0.65
N VAL A 69 1.93 -6.10 1.36
CA VAL A 69 1.93 -7.54 1.03
C VAL A 69 1.36 -7.77 -0.36
N GLY A 70 0.21 -7.19 -0.68
CA GLY A 70 -0.48 -7.45 -1.94
C GLY A 70 0.20 -6.82 -3.17
N THR A 71 0.79 -5.62 -3.04
CA THR A 71 1.32 -4.87 -4.19
C THR A 71 2.83 -5.03 -4.39
N VAL A 72 3.59 -5.13 -3.29
CA VAL A 72 5.08 -5.10 -3.34
C VAL A 72 5.68 -6.50 -3.24
N HIS A 73 5.07 -7.34 -2.40
CA HIS A 73 5.64 -8.64 -2.02
C HIS A 73 4.89 -9.82 -2.65
N GLY A 74 3.83 -9.57 -3.43
CA GLY A 74 3.07 -10.62 -4.13
C GLY A 74 3.99 -11.46 -5.03
N GLY A 75 3.93 -12.80 -4.88
CA GLY A 75 4.74 -13.72 -5.67
C GLY A 75 6.21 -13.86 -5.27
N LYS A 76 6.67 -13.15 -4.23
CA LYS A 76 8.04 -13.28 -3.70
C LYS A 76 8.08 -14.26 -2.51
N PRO A 77 9.27 -14.87 -2.23
CA PRO A 77 9.48 -15.62 -0.99
C PRO A 77 9.19 -14.74 0.21
N ILE A 78 8.73 -15.34 1.34
CA ILE A 78 8.35 -14.58 2.53
C ILE A 78 9.53 -13.84 3.18
N TRP A 79 10.75 -14.36 3.02
CA TRP A 79 11.94 -13.88 3.71
C TRP A 79 12.37 -12.48 3.28
N VAL A 80 12.65 -11.61 4.25
CA VAL A 80 13.09 -10.22 4.02
C VAL A 80 14.38 -10.14 3.19
N THR A 81 15.29 -11.10 3.36
CA THR A 81 16.54 -11.22 2.58
C THR A 81 16.31 -11.39 1.08
N SER A 82 15.15 -11.91 0.70
CA SER A 82 14.71 -12.07 -0.68
C SER A 82 13.70 -10.99 -1.12
N GLY A 83 13.58 -9.90 -0.37
CA GLY A 83 12.60 -8.84 -0.63
C GLY A 83 11.15 -9.24 -0.32
N GLY A 84 10.97 -10.20 0.60
CA GLY A 84 9.67 -10.77 0.95
C GLY A 84 8.86 -9.99 1.98
N ALA A 85 7.70 -10.52 2.31
CA ALA A 85 6.66 -9.91 3.14
C ALA A 85 6.86 -10.12 4.66
N GLU A 86 8.00 -10.61 5.12
CA GLU A 86 8.24 -10.97 6.53
C GLU A 86 7.90 -9.83 7.49
N LEU A 87 8.40 -8.61 7.22
CA LEU A 87 8.15 -7.45 8.07
C LEU A 87 6.67 -7.04 8.09
N PRO A 88 5.99 -6.80 6.95
CA PRO A 88 4.57 -6.46 6.98
C PRO A 88 3.70 -7.57 7.60
N VAL A 89 3.99 -8.84 7.37
CA VAL A 89 3.25 -9.95 7.99
C VAL A 89 3.44 -9.99 9.50
N THR A 90 4.66 -9.79 9.99
CA THR A 90 4.96 -9.71 11.43
C THR A 90 4.23 -8.54 12.07
N ASN A 91 4.26 -7.35 11.44
CA ASN A 91 3.53 -6.18 11.92
C ASN A 91 2.02 -6.43 11.95
N MET A 92 1.46 -7.08 10.92
CA MET A 92 0.04 -7.47 10.92
C MET A 92 -0.31 -8.43 12.05
N ALA A 93 0.54 -9.42 12.33
CA ALA A 93 0.33 -10.35 13.43
C ALA A 93 0.33 -9.64 14.79
N ILE A 94 1.29 -8.74 15.02
CA ILE A 94 1.37 -7.92 16.23
C ILE A 94 0.15 -7.00 16.36
N ALA A 95 -0.20 -6.27 15.31
CA ALA A 95 -1.35 -5.37 15.29
C ALA A 95 -2.66 -6.13 15.58
N THR A 96 -2.82 -7.32 14.98
CA THR A 96 -3.98 -8.18 15.23
C THR A 96 -4.02 -8.63 16.70
N ALA A 97 -2.90 -9.08 17.25
CA ALA A 97 -2.83 -9.48 18.65
C ALA A 97 -3.19 -8.33 19.60
N LEU A 98 -2.69 -7.10 19.33
CA LEU A 98 -3.01 -5.91 20.12
C LEU A 98 -4.48 -5.50 19.97
N ALA A 99 -5.06 -5.59 18.76
CA ALA A 99 -6.47 -5.32 18.54
C ALA A 99 -7.39 -6.26 19.32
N LEU A 100 -7.01 -7.53 19.45
CA LEU A 100 -7.75 -8.55 20.20
C LEU A 100 -7.55 -8.44 21.71
N ALA A 101 -6.33 -8.14 22.16
CA ALA A 101 -5.99 -8.02 23.58
C ALA A 101 -6.59 -6.76 24.22
N GLY A 102 -6.80 -5.70 23.41
CA GLY A 102 -7.26 -4.40 23.89
C GLY A 102 -6.15 -3.55 24.51
N PRO A 103 -6.47 -2.31 24.94
CA PRO A 103 -5.49 -1.30 25.35
C PRO A 103 -4.79 -1.55 26.69
N GLY A 104 -5.27 -2.48 27.52
CA GLY A 104 -4.66 -2.82 28.79
C GLY A 104 -4.76 -1.76 29.89
N ARG A 105 -4.21 -2.06 31.07
CA ARG A 105 -4.36 -1.24 32.30
C ARG A 105 -3.51 0.04 32.32
N TYR A 106 -2.49 0.13 31.48
CA TYR A 106 -1.57 1.28 31.37
C TYR A 106 -1.91 2.20 30.20
N SER A 107 -3.09 2.04 29.62
CA SER A 107 -3.57 2.83 28.48
C SER A 107 -4.19 4.15 28.93
N LEU A 108 -4.19 5.15 28.04
CA LEU A 108 -4.92 6.39 28.29
C LEU A 108 -6.44 6.14 28.34
N ASP A 109 -6.96 5.19 27.58
CA ASP A 109 -8.38 4.81 27.66
C ASP A 109 -8.76 4.38 29.09
N TYR A 110 -7.88 3.61 29.74
CA TYR A 110 -8.11 3.20 31.13
C TYR A 110 -8.05 4.37 32.12
N VAL A 111 -7.11 5.31 31.90
CA VAL A 111 -6.95 6.49 32.77
C VAL A 111 -8.13 7.46 32.66
N PHE A 112 -8.68 7.60 31.44
CA PHE A 112 -9.80 8.50 31.17
C PHE A 112 -11.18 7.82 31.23
N ASP A 113 -11.23 6.55 31.58
CA ASP A 113 -12.46 5.73 31.61
C ASP A 113 -13.22 5.77 30.25
N MET A 114 -12.46 5.71 29.16
CA MET A 114 -12.99 5.80 27.80
C MET A 114 -13.28 4.41 27.25
N GLU A 115 -14.54 4.16 26.91
CA GLU A 115 -14.94 2.93 26.22
C GLU A 115 -15.25 3.23 24.75
N VAL A 116 -14.59 2.53 23.84
CA VAL A 116 -14.87 2.63 22.42
C VAL A 116 -16.11 1.80 22.07
N PRO A 117 -17.19 2.42 21.57
CA PRO A 117 -18.39 1.69 21.14
C PRO A 117 -18.06 0.64 20.07
N ARG A 118 -18.64 -0.54 20.20
CA ARG A 118 -18.45 -1.63 19.21
C ARG A 118 -18.79 -1.22 17.78
N ALA A 119 -19.74 -0.30 17.62
CA ALA A 119 -20.11 0.25 16.31
C ALA A 119 -18.91 0.96 15.64
N ILE A 120 -18.16 1.76 16.39
CA ILE A 120 -16.97 2.47 15.86
C ILE A 120 -15.90 1.45 15.46
N THR A 121 -15.65 0.44 16.28
CA THR A 121 -14.71 -0.65 15.94
C THR A 121 -15.11 -1.35 14.65
N MET A 122 -16.39 -1.70 14.49
CA MET A 122 -16.88 -2.37 13.29
C MET A 122 -16.81 -1.48 12.05
N ILE A 123 -17.10 -0.18 12.19
CA ILE A 123 -16.94 0.80 11.10
C ILE A 123 -15.47 0.90 10.70
N THR A 124 -14.55 0.95 11.67
CA THR A 124 -13.09 1.00 11.39
C THR A 124 -12.61 -0.24 10.67
N ILE A 125 -13.04 -1.43 11.09
CA ILE A 125 -12.72 -2.69 10.39
C ILE A 125 -13.26 -2.65 8.95
N GLY A 126 -14.53 -2.29 8.78
CA GLY A 126 -15.16 -2.19 7.46
C GLY A 126 -14.45 -1.20 6.54
N ALA A 127 -14.11 -0.01 7.05
CA ALA A 127 -13.38 1.01 6.31
C ALA A 127 -11.97 0.54 5.93
N THR A 128 -11.26 -0.13 6.85
CA THR A 128 -9.93 -0.71 6.60
C THR A 128 -10.00 -1.77 5.50
N CYS A 129 -10.92 -2.72 5.60
CA CYS A 129 -11.11 -3.77 4.59
C CYS A 129 -11.50 -3.18 3.22
N ALA A 130 -12.42 -2.22 3.20
CA ALA A 130 -12.85 -1.56 1.96
C ALA A 130 -11.69 -0.77 1.32
N GLY A 131 -10.92 -0.03 2.12
CA GLY A 131 -9.75 0.71 1.65
C GLY A 131 -8.69 -0.19 1.02
N VAL A 132 -8.38 -1.32 1.68
CA VAL A 132 -7.46 -2.34 1.15
C VAL A 132 -8.00 -2.94 -0.15
N ALA A 133 -9.28 -3.32 -0.19
CA ALA A 133 -9.89 -3.90 -1.38
C ALA A 133 -9.85 -2.94 -2.58
N VAL A 134 -10.20 -1.67 -2.38
CA VAL A 134 -10.15 -0.62 -3.42
C VAL A 134 -8.71 -0.40 -3.88
N GLY A 135 -7.77 -0.30 -2.96
CA GLY A 135 -6.35 -0.11 -3.30
C GLY A 135 -5.77 -1.28 -4.10
N LEU A 136 -6.03 -2.52 -3.67
CA LEU A 136 -5.60 -3.70 -4.41
C LEU A 136 -6.27 -3.78 -5.78
N ALA A 137 -7.57 -3.53 -5.89
CA ALA A 137 -8.27 -3.51 -7.17
C ALA A 137 -7.67 -2.48 -8.13
N ALA A 138 -7.36 -1.27 -7.66
CA ALA A 138 -6.71 -0.23 -8.46
C ALA A 138 -5.32 -0.67 -8.96
N ALA A 139 -4.52 -1.28 -8.09
CA ALA A 139 -3.19 -1.76 -8.45
C ALA A 139 -3.26 -2.92 -9.47
N TYR A 140 -4.18 -3.86 -9.28
CA TYR A 140 -4.33 -5.02 -10.19
C TYR A 140 -4.88 -4.63 -11.56
N THR A 141 -5.83 -3.70 -11.64
CA THR A 141 -6.38 -3.24 -12.92
C THR A 141 -5.33 -2.52 -13.75
N HIS A 142 -4.48 -1.70 -13.11
CA HIS A 142 -3.39 -1.03 -13.80
C HIS A 142 -2.35 -2.01 -14.37
N ASN A 143 -2.05 -3.08 -13.65
CA ASN A 143 -1.03 -4.06 -14.07
C ASN A 143 -1.50 -4.94 -15.26
N LYS A 144 -2.81 -5.01 -15.54
CA LYS A 144 -3.35 -5.76 -16.69
C LYS A 144 -3.30 -4.97 -18.00
N GLN A 145 -3.42 -3.64 -17.96
CA GLN A 145 -3.47 -2.79 -19.16
C GLN A 145 -2.22 -2.86 -20.05
N PRO A 146 -0.97 -2.86 -19.53
CA PRO A 146 0.22 -2.94 -20.39
C PRO A 146 0.33 -4.23 -21.21
N THR A 147 -0.26 -5.31 -20.71
CA THR A 147 -0.20 -6.63 -21.40
C THR A 147 -1.19 -6.69 -22.55
N GLU A 148 -2.34 -6.03 -22.47
CA GLU A 148 -3.32 -5.96 -23.55
C GLU A 148 -2.87 -5.03 -24.67
N GLU A 149 -2.28 -3.87 -24.35
CA GLU A 149 -1.74 -2.93 -25.34
C GLU A 149 -0.55 -3.54 -26.10
N ALA A 150 0.38 -4.20 -25.40
CA ALA A 150 1.49 -4.90 -26.04
C ALA A 150 1.03 -6.10 -26.90
N GLY A 151 -0.04 -6.79 -26.48
CA GLY A 151 -0.65 -7.87 -27.26
C GLY A 151 -1.36 -7.36 -28.54
N ALA A 152 -2.01 -6.20 -28.45
CA ALA A 152 -2.68 -5.58 -29.60
C ALA A 152 -1.67 -5.02 -30.62
N GLU A 153 -0.55 -4.43 -30.18
CA GLU A 153 0.51 -3.97 -31.09
C GLU A 153 1.18 -5.13 -31.83
N LEU A 154 1.42 -6.27 -31.16
CA LEU A 154 1.98 -7.46 -31.82
C LEU A 154 1.04 -8.06 -32.87
N GLN A 155 -0.26 -8.03 -32.65
CA GLN A 155 -1.27 -8.52 -33.61
C GLN A 155 -1.44 -7.57 -34.77
N GLY A 156 -1.47 -6.26 -34.53
CA GLY A 156 -1.55 -5.25 -35.60
C GLY A 156 -0.31 -5.19 -36.50
N GLY A 157 0.88 -5.47 -35.94
CA GLY A 157 2.13 -5.53 -36.69
C GLY A 157 2.22 -6.73 -37.65
N THR A 158 1.55 -7.83 -37.31
CA THR A 158 1.55 -9.06 -38.14
C THR A 158 0.58 -8.94 -39.34
N GLU A 159 -0.48 -8.16 -39.20
CA GLU A 159 -1.47 -7.93 -40.27
C GLU A 159 -0.98 -6.92 -41.33
N ALA A 160 -0.10 -5.99 -40.93
CA ALA A 160 0.50 -5.01 -41.86
C ALA A 160 1.63 -5.58 -42.73
N ALA A 161 2.19 -6.76 -42.41
CA ALA A 161 3.17 -7.48 -43.19
C ALA A 161 2.46 -8.53 -44.10
N GLY A 162 1.52 -8.10 -44.90
CA GLY A 162 0.92 -8.92 -45.93
C GLY A 162 1.94 -9.31 -47.01
N PRO A 163 1.78 -10.48 -47.72
CA PRO A 163 2.75 -10.99 -48.64
C PRO A 163 2.80 -10.13 -49.91
N GLY A 164 3.68 -9.15 -49.87
CA GLY A 164 4.02 -8.31 -51.06
C GLY A 164 4.93 -9.06 -52.00
N GLY A 165 4.33 -9.68 -53.03
CA GLY A 165 4.78 -9.69 -54.38
C GLY A 165 6.17 -10.28 -54.66
N GLN A 166 6.24 -11.60 -54.89
CA GLN A 166 7.15 -12.13 -55.86
C GLN A 166 6.51 -11.89 -57.24
N GLU A 167 7.05 -10.96 -58.00
CA GLU A 167 6.87 -10.90 -59.46
C GLU A 167 8.24 -10.89 -60.11
N THR A 168 8.51 -11.98 -60.85
CA THR A 168 9.35 -12.25 -62.04
C THR A 168 10.71 -11.59 -62.15
#